data_899be3e69df8df978ccbe5e1a768b906
#
_entry.id   899be3e69df8df978ccbe5e1a768b906
#
_cell.length_a   1.000
_cell.length_b   1.000
_cell.length_c   1.000
_cell.angle_alpha   90.00
_cell.angle_beta   90.00
_cell.angle_gamma   90.00
#
_symmetry.space_group_name_H-M   'P 1'
#
loop_
_entity.id
_entity.type
_entity.pdbx_description
1 polymer ?
#
loop_
_entity_poly.entity_id
_entity_poly.type
_entity_poly.pdbx_seq_one_letter_code
_entity_poly.pdbx_strand_id
1 'polypeptide(L)'
;MRTVQYREALNEAMSEEMRRDPSVFLMGEEVAEYDGAYKVSKGMLAEFGPKRIIDTPISELGFSAIGVGAAMNGLRPIVEFMTWNFAILAADQIINHAAKMLQMSGGQFHVPIVFRGGNGSAGQLAATHSQSFEAMYANIPGLKVVTPSTPYDAKGLLKSAIRDDDPVLVMESERMYGDKGEIPDGEYLVPIGVAHVARKGTDVTIVSFGKMMKVALAAAEELQKEGVNAEVIDLRTIRPLDTATIIASVRKTNRLVVVDENFPMVSIASEVAYRVQKDAFDFLDAPVLRINQADTPLPFSPPLIEASLPNPARVIAAVKEVMYLVK
;
A
#
# COMPACT_ATOMS: atom_id res chain seq x y z
N MET A 1 -20.92 0.68 -13.32
CA MET A 1 -20.18 0.07 -12.17
C MET A 1 -20.30 -1.42 -12.26
N ARG A 2 -19.22 -2.16 -12.07
CA ARG A 2 -19.19 -3.63 -12.03
C ARG A 2 -18.33 -4.11 -10.85
N THR A 3 -18.64 -5.28 -10.35
CA THR A 3 -17.91 -5.88 -9.23
C THR A 3 -16.80 -6.77 -9.77
N VAL A 4 -15.58 -6.56 -9.30
CA VAL A 4 -14.40 -7.36 -9.64
C VAL A 4 -13.64 -7.76 -8.38
N GLN A 5 -12.77 -8.79 -8.50
CA GLN A 5 -11.81 -9.09 -7.43
C GLN A 5 -10.64 -8.10 -7.47
N TYR A 6 -10.00 -7.90 -6.34
CA TYR A 6 -8.81 -7.04 -6.22
C TYR A 6 -7.69 -7.48 -7.19
N ARG A 7 -7.43 -8.81 -7.30
CA ARG A 7 -6.44 -9.34 -8.26
C ARG A 7 -6.84 -9.09 -9.72
N GLU A 8 -8.14 -9.12 -10.02
CA GLU A 8 -8.65 -8.84 -11.37
C GLU A 8 -8.50 -7.35 -11.70
N ALA A 9 -8.72 -6.46 -10.72
CA ALA A 9 -8.50 -5.04 -10.88
C ALA A 9 -7.03 -4.70 -11.18
N LEU A 10 -6.07 -5.37 -10.54
CA LEU A 10 -4.64 -5.26 -10.85
C LEU A 10 -4.30 -5.77 -12.26
N ASN A 11 -4.83 -6.94 -12.62
CA ASN A 11 -4.67 -7.52 -13.96
C ASN A 11 -5.15 -6.56 -15.04
N GLU A 12 -6.36 -6.01 -14.87
CA GLU A 12 -6.92 -5.04 -15.80
C GLU A 12 -6.06 -3.78 -15.90
N ALA A 13 -5.56 -3.25 -14.77
CA ALA A 13 -4.68 -2.10 -14.78
C ALA A 13 -3.45 -2.33 -15.65
N MET A 14 -2.75 -3.44 -15.43
CA MET A 14 -1.56 -3.79 -16.21
C MET A 14 -1.90 -4.04 -17.68
N SER A 15 -2.95 -4.82 -17.96
CA SER A 15 -3.35 -5.15 -19.33
C SER A 15 -3.77 -3.91 -20.12
N GLU A 16 -4.53 -2.99 -19.52
CA GLU A 16 -4.92 -1.75 -20.17
C GLU A 16 -3.72 -0.86 -20.48
N GLU A 17 -2.77 -0.72 -19.55
CA GLU A 17 -1.56 0.07 -19.78
C GLU A 17 -0.62 -0.59 -20.82
N MET A 18 -0.53 -1.91 -20.84
CA MET A 18 0.23 -2.63 -21.86
C MET A 18 -0.38 -2.52 -23.27
N ARG A 19 -1.71 -2.45 -23.39
CA ARG A 19 -2.38 -2.16 -24.68
C ARG A 19 -2.14 -0.73 -25.11
N ARG A 20 -2.12 0.22 -24.17
CA ARG A 20 -1.92 1.64 -24.42
C ARG A 20 -0.47 1.96 -24.83
N ASP A 21 0.51 1.31 -24.22
CA ASP A 21 1.93 1.65 -24.34
C ASP A 21 2.77 0.39 -24.57
N PRO A 22 3.40 0.26 -25.76
CA PRO A 22 4.24 -0.89 -26.09
C PRO A 22 5.54 -0.99 -25.26
N SER A 23 5.94 0.05 -24.55
CA SER A 23 7.11 0.06 -23.69
C SER A 23 6.85 -0.61 -22.32
N VAL A 24 5.59 -0.79 -21.94
CA VAL A 24 5.21 -1.45 -20.68
C VAL A 24 5.34 -2.96 -20.80
N PHE A 25 6.01 -3.61 -19.86
CA PHE A 25 6.12 -5.06 -19.77
C PHE A 25 6.15 -5.52 -18.31
N LEU A 26 5.76 -6.78 -18.07
CA LEU A 26 5.76 -7.42 -16.76
C LEU A 26 6.88 -8.46 -16.70
N MET A 27 7.64 -8.44 -15.60
CA MET A 27 8.62 -9.47 -15.28
C MET A 27 8.60 -9.83 -13.80
N GLY A 28 8.91 -11.06 -13.49
CA GLY A 28 8.94 -11.57 -12.12
C GLY A 28 8.93 -13.08 -12.09
N GLU A 29 8.84 -13.64 -10.91
CA GLU A 29 8.80 -15.08 -10.68
C GLU A 29 7.42 -15.64 -10.99
N GLU A 30 7.34 -16.63 -11.90
CA GLU A 30 6.09 -17.35 -12.25
C GLU A 30 4.97 -16.45 -12.81
N VAL A 31 5.30 -15.25 -13.31
CA VAL A 31 4.29 -14.30 -13.81
C VAL A 31 3.74 -14.66 -15.18
N ALA A 32 4.45 -15.48 -15.97
CA ALA A 32 4.08 -15.88 -17.32
C ALA A 32 3.36 -17.25 -17.33
N GLU A 33 4.11 -18.34 -17.29
CA GLU A 33 3.57 -19.70 -17.50
C GLU A 33 2.61 -20.14 -16.39
N TYR A 34 2.83 -19.70 -15.17
CA TYR A 34 1.98 -20.03 -14.01
C TYR A 34 0.88 -18.99 -13.74
N ASP A 35 0.75 -17.95 -14.55
CA ASP A 35 -0.22 -16.84 -14.34
C ASP A 35 -0.05 -16.08 -13.01
N GLY A 36 1.16 -16.08 -12.44
CA GLY A 36 1.47 -15.52 -11.14
C GLY A 36 1.09 -16.43 -9.96
N ALA A 37 1.83 -16.33 -8.85
CA ALA A 37 1.56 -17.11 -7.63
C ALA A 37 0.13 -16.86 -7.10
N TYR A 38 -0.37 -15.64 -7.22
CA TYR A 38 -1.70 -15.21 -6.77
C TYR A 38 -2.68 -14.99 -7.92
N LYS A 39 -2.33 -15.40 -9.15
CA LYS A 39 -3.14 -15.28 -10.37
C LYS A 39 -3.45 -13.84 -10.77
N VAL A 40 -2.57 -12.91 -10.44
CA VAL A 40 -2.71 -11.50 -10.83
C VAL A 40 -2.43 -11.32 -12.32
N SER A 41 -1.47 -12.05 -12.89
CA SER A 41 -1.11 -12.00 -14.32
C SER A 41 -1.86 -13.01 -15.20
N LYS A 42 -2.95 -13.60 -14.71
CA LYS A 42 -3.72 -14.63 -15.42
C LYS A 42 -4.11 -14.19 -16.83
N GLY A 43 -3.74 -15.00 -17.81
CA GLY A 43 -4.05 -14.81 -19.23
C GLY A 43 -3.18 -13.77 -19.96
N MET A 44 -2.33 -13.02 -19.26
CA MET A 44 -1.53 -11.96 -19.88
C MET A 44 -0.48 -12.52 -20.85
N LEU A 45 0.13 -13.67 -20.55
CA LEU A 45 1.08 -14.30 -21.48
C LEU A 45 0.44 -14.63 -22.83
N ALA A 46 -0.79 -15.11 -22.83
CA ALA A 46 -1.52 -15.45 -24.05
C ALA A 46 -1.84 -14.20 -24.88
N GLU A 47 -2.10 -13.05 -24.24
CA GLU A 47 -2.43 -11.79 -24.91
C GLU A 47 -1.20 -11.04 -25.41
N PHE A 48 -0.17 -10.90 -24.57
CA PHE A 48 0.97 -10.00 -24.84
C PHE A 48 2.23 -10.73 -25.31
N GLY A 49 2.29 -12.04 -25.13
CA GLY A 49 3.41 -12.89 -25.55
C GLY A 49 4.65 -12.82 -24.64
N PRO A 50 5.62 -13.72 -24.88
CA PRO A 50 6.76 -13.95 -23.98
C PRO A 50 7.81 -12.84 -24.00
N LYS A 51 7.71 -11.87 -24.91
CA LYS A 51 8.58 -10.69 -24.92
C LYS A 51 8.11 -9.59 -23.95
N ARG A 52 6.87 -9.68 -23.49
CA ARG A 52 6.27 -8.66 -22.64
C ARG A 52 5.77 -9.21 -21.29
N ILE A 53 5.61 -10.52 -21.17
CA ILE A 53 5.35 -11.22 -19.91
C ILE A 53 6.48 -12.22 -19.72
N ILE A 54 7.35 -11.96 -18.76
CA ILE A 54 8.67 -12.60 -18.68
C ILE A 54 8.84 -13.28 -17.32
N ASP A 55 8.91 -14.60 -17.32
CA ASP A 55 9.35 -15.33 -16.13
C ASP A 55 10.83 -15.13 -15.89
N THR A 56 11.18 -14.91 -14.64
CA THR A 56 12.56 -14.78 -14.19
C THR A 56 12.95 -15.95 -13.30
N PRO A 57 14.25 -16.30 -13.22
CA PRO A 57 14.73 -17.13 -12.13
C PRO A 57 14.48 -16.43 -10.77
N ILE A 58 14.50 -17.19 -9.67
CA ILE A 58 14.47 -16.66 -8.30
C ILE A 58 15.78 -15.92 -8.03
N SER A 59 15.82 -14.64 -8.39
CA SER A 59 16.98 -13.77 -8.27
C SER A 59 16.52 -12.31 -8.25
N GLU A 60 15.94 -11.87 -7.13
CA GLU A 60 15.31 -10.56 -7.01
C GLU A 60 16.29 -9.41 -7.26
N LEU A 61 17.53 -9.54 -6.82
CA LEU A 61 18.58 -8.59 -7.15
C LEU A 61 18.81 -8.50 -8.67
N GLY A 62 18.88 -9.67 -9.34
CA GLY A 62 19.21 -9.75 -10.76
C GLY A 62 18.10 -9.18 -11.64
N PHE A 63 16.87 -9.65 -11.47
CA PHE A 63 15.76 -9.18 -12.32
C PHE A 63 15.37 -7.72 -12.01
N SER A 64 15.51 -7.26 -10.76
CA SER A 64 15.31 -5.85 -10.43
C SER A 64 16.37 -4.97 -11.12
N ALA A 65 17.64 -5.39 -11.17
CA ALA A 65 18.68 -4.68 -11.89
C ALA A 65 18.37 -4.57 -13.38
N ILE A 66 17.89 -5.65 -14.00
CA ILE A 66 17.44 -5.66 -15.40
C ILE A 66 16.29 -4.67 -15.58
N GLY A 67 15.30 -4.68 -14.68
CA GLY A 67 14.18 -3.74 -14.71
C GLY A 67 14.63 -2.28 -14.64
N VAL A 68 15.51 -1.94 -13.69
CA VAL A 68 16.06 -0.57 -13.56
C VAL A 68 16.82 -0.17 -14.83
N GLY A 69 17.69 -1.05 -15.36
CA GLY A 69 18.40 -0.79 -16.61
C GLY A 69 17.46 -0.60 -17.82
N ALA A 70 16.41 -1.39 -17.91
CA ALA A 70 15.39 -1.26 -18.95
C ALA A 70 14.65 0.07 -18.85
N ALA A 71 14.27 0.50 -17.63
CA ALA A 71 13.62 1.79 -17.39
C ALA A 71 14.51 2.97 -17.81
N MET A 72 15.80 2.94 -17.46
CA MET A 72 16.76 3.96 -17.88
C MET A 72 16.94 4.05 -19.41
N ASN A 73 16.59 2.98 -20.13
CA ASN A 73 16.63 2.92 -21.60
C ASN A 73 15.28 3.15 -22.26
N GLY A 74 14.30 3.71 -21.56
CA GLY A 74 13.03 4.17 -22.12
C GLY A 74 11.90 3.13 -22.12
N LEU A 75 12.08 1.98 -21.47
CA LEU A 75 10.99 1.03 -21.22
C LEU A 75 10.29 1.35 -19.89
N ARG A 76 9.11 0.76 -19.68
CA ARG A 76 8.31 0.91 -18.46
C ARG A 76 8.06 -0.47 -17.81
N PRO A 77 9.03 -1.02 -17.11
CA PRO A 77 8.90 -2.32 -16.47
C PRO A 77 7.97 -2.28 -15.26
N ILE A 78 7.17 -3.34 -15.16
CA ILE A 78 6.48 -3.74 -13.94
C ILE A 78 7.25 -4.94 -13.41
N VAL A 79 7.90 -4.78 -12.26
CA VAL A 79 8.66 -5.84 -11.59
C VAL A 79 7.80 -6.38 -10.46
N GLU A 80 7.40 -7.65 -10.58
CA GLU A 80 6.65 -8.34 -9.53
C GLU A 80 7.59 -9.10 -8.61
N PHE A 81 7.54 -8.79 -7.32
CA PHE A 81 8.04 -9.66 -6.27
C PHE A 81 6.91 -10.58 -5.83
N MET A 82 7.16 -11.88 -5.71
CA MET A 82 6.18 -12.81 -5.16
C MET A 82 5.67 -12.32 -3.81
N THR A 83 6.57 -11.76 -3.00
CA THR A 83 6.25 -11.02 -1.78
C THR A 83 7.31 -9.95 -1.50
N TRP A 84 6.91 -8.82 -0.91
CA TRP A 84 7.85 -7.78 -0.46
C TRP A 84 8.88 -8.29 0.56
N ASN A 85 8.60 -9.41 1.22
CA ASN A 85 9.57 -10.03 2.13
C ASN A 85 10.89 -10.40 1.40
N PHE A 86 10.84 -10.71 0.11
CA PHE A 86 12.04 -11.01 -0.70
C PHE A 86 12.54 -9.82 -1.51
N ALA A 87 11.76 -8.74 -1.61
CA ALA A 87 12.26 -7.48 -2.18
C ALA A 87 13.47 -6.91 -1.42
N ILE A 88 13.69 -7.32 -0.17
CA ILE A 88 14.89 -6.96 0.60
C ILE A 88 16.19 -7.45 -0.08
N LEU A 89 16.14 -8.55 -0.85
CA LEU A 89 17.29 -9.03 -1.63
C LEU A 89 17.63 -8.06 -2.78
N ALA A 90 16.64 -7.30 -3.26
CA ALA A 90 16.78 -6.29 -4.30
C ALA A 90 16.89 -4.86 -3.73
N ALA A 91 17.07 -4.69 -2.43
CA ALA A 91 17.08 -3.37 -1.77
C ALA A 91 18.07 -2.40 -2.41
N ASP A 92 19.25 -2.85 -2.82
CA ASP A 92 20.23 -2.03 -3.51
C ASP A 92 19.69 -1.46 -4.83
N GLN A 93 19.01 -2.27 -5.62
CA GLN A 93 18.42 -1.84 -6.90
C GLN A 93 17.28 -0.83 -6.70
N ILE A 94 16.48 -1.00 -5.68
CA ILE A 94 15.39 -0.09 -5.35
C ILE A 94 15.94 1.22 -4.75
N ILE A 95 16.82 1.11 -3.74
CA ILE A 95 17.24 2.23 -2.90
C ILE A 95 18.37 3.04 -3.54
N ASN A 96 19.42 2.37 -4.06
CA ASN A 96 20.60 3.04 -4.58
C ASN A 96 20.51 3.33 -6.08
N HIS A 97 19.86 2.48 -6.86
CA HIS A 97 19.74 2.67 -8.30
C HIS A 97 18.42 3.37 -8.67
N ALA A 98 17.27 2.75 -8.51
CA ALA A 98 16.00 3.34 -8.95
C ALA A 98 15.74 4.70 -8.30
N ALA A 99 15.84 4.80 -6.98
CA ALA A 99 15.51 6.02 -6.24
C ALA A 99 16.49 7.18 -6.45
N LYS A 100 17.74 6.92 -6.82
CA LYS A 100 18.80 7.96 -6.84
C LYS A 100 19.23 8.39 -8.24
N MET A 101 18.95 7.59 -9.27
CA MET A 101 19.49 7.79 -10.61
C MET A 101 19.12 9.16 -11.19
N LEU A 102 17.90 9.63 -11.02
CA LEU A 102 17.48 10.95 -11.51
C LEU A 102 18.36 12.07 -10.93
N GLN A 103 18.61 12.04 -9.61
CA GLN A 103 19.48 13.02 -8.98
C GLN A 103 20.95 12.85 -9.39
N MET A 104 21.47 11.62 -9.37
CA MET A 104 22.88 11.35 -9.66
C MET A 104 23.27 11.66 -11.11
N SER A 105 22.30 11.55 -12.02
CA SER A 105 22.50 11.89 -13.43
C SER A 105 22.27 13.38 -13.75
N GLY A 106 21.96 14.20 -12.75
CA GLY A 106 21.59 15.60 -12.98
C GLY A 106 20.29 15.77 -13.77
N GLY A 107 19.34 14.86 -13.62
CA GLY A 107 18.04 14.88 -14.31
C GLY A 107 18.04 14.24 -15.69
N GLN A 108 19.12 13.56 -16.11
CA GLN A 108 19.23 12.97 -17.44
C GLN A 108 18.52 11.62 -17.57
N PHE A 109 18.50 10.82 -16.49
CA PHE A 109 17.90 9.49 -16.48
C PHE A 109 16.74 9.41 -15.51
N HIS A 110 15.54 9.28 -16.03
CA HIS A 110 14.36 8.84 -15.29
C HIS A 110 14.39 7.32 -15.14
N VAL A 111 13.69 6.82 -14.11
CA VAL A 111 13.53 5.38 -13.88
C VAL A 111 12.03 5.09 -13.70
N PRO A 112 11.25 5.11 -14.80
CA PRO A 112 9.81 4.85 -14.79
C PRO A 112 9.53 3.35 -14.56
N ILE A 113 9.71 2.90 -13.33
CA ILE A 113 9.57 1.50 -12.93
C ILE A 113 8.51 1.35 -11.84
N VAL A 114 7.72 0.30 -11.94
CA VAL A 114 6.82 -0.12 -10.87
C VAL A 114 7.38 -1.40 -10.23
N PHE A 115 7.54 -1.37 -8.92
CA PHE A 115 7.75 -2.58 -8.12
C PHE A 115 6.44 -2.91 -7.40
N ARG A 116 5.94 -4.14 -7.52
CA ARG A 116 4.68 -4.56 -6.90
C ARG A 116 4.74 -5.95 -6.29
N GLY A 117 3.82 -6.24 -5.41
CA GLY A 117 3.67 -7.57 -4.80
C GLY A 117 2.93 -7.54 -3.46
N GLY A 118 2.70 -8.72 -2.90
CA GLY A 118 2.08 -8.89 -1.58
C GLY A 118 2.98 -8.39 -0.45
N ASN A 119 2.40 -7.62 0.50
CA ASN A 119 3.07 -7.02 1.64
C ASN A 119 2.26 -7.24 2.92
N GLY A 120 2.91 -7.21 4.06
CA GLY A 120 2.29 -7.38 5.37
C GLY A 120 1.95 -8.83 5.72
N SER A 121 1.13 -9.03 6.73
CA SER A 121 0.78 -10.36 7.21
C SER A 121 0.04 -11.17 6.15
N ALA A 122 0.58 -12.36 5.90
CA ALA A 122 0.06 -13.37 4.99
C ALA A 122 -0.82 -14.41 5.71
N GLY A 123 -1.25 -15.46 4.99
CA GLY A 123 -2.03 -16.55 5.53
C GLY A 123 -1.18 -17.64 6.16
N GLN A 124 -0.85 -17.57 7.45
CA GLN A 124 -0.09 -18.61 8.18
C GLN A 124 1.26 -18.99 7.55
N LEU A 125 2.00 -18.00 7.06
CA LEU A 125 3.34 -18.19 6.49
C LEU A 125 4.46 -17.83 7.48
N ALA A 126 4.13 -17.38 8.69
CA ALA A 126 5.03 -16.99 9.77
C ALA A 126 5.95 -15.79 9.43
N ALA A 127 7.00 -15.62 10.23
CA ALA A 127 7.76 -14.40 10.38
C ALA A 127 8.40 -13.87 9.10
N THR A 128 9.04 -14.73 8.31
CA THR A 128 9.79 -14.31 7.12
C THR A 128 8.93 -13.97 5.90
N HIS A 129 7.62 -14.23 5.96
CA HIS A 129 6.67 -13.99 4.87
C HIS A 129 5.52 -13.06 5.28
N SER A 130 5.66 -12.34 6.41
CA SER A 130 4.54 -11.60 7.00
C SER A 130 4.98 -10.25 7.56
N GLN A 131 5.90 -9.57 6.88
CA GLN A 131 6.43 -8.29 7.31
C GLN A 131 5.84 -7.15 6.48
N SER A 132 5.66 -6.00 7.13
CA SER A 132 5.19 -4.75 6.48
C SER A 132 6.38 -3.84 6.22
N PHE A 133 6.58 -3.44 4.96
CA PHE A 133 7.77 -2.71 4.51
C PHE A 133 7.51 -1.25 4.15
N GLU A 134 6.30 -0.74 4.33
CA GLU A 134 5.93 0.63 3.96
C GLU A 134 6.86 1.66 4.61
N ALA A 135 7.12 1.52 5.92
CA ALA A 135 7.96 2.45 6.66
C ALA A 135 9.42 2.46 6.17
N MET A 136 9.96 1.28 5.84
CA MET A 136 11.33 1.15 5.34
C MET A 136 11.51 1.91 4.02
N TYR A 137 10.63 1.69 3.06
CA TYR A 137 10.75 2.28 1.73
C TYR A 137 10.22 3.72 1.67
N ALA A 138 9.22 4.07 2.48
CA ALA A 138 8.76 5.45 2.57
C ALA A 138 9.82 6.41 3.14
N ASN A 139 10.82 5.91 3.85
CA ASN A 139 11.94 6.72 4.32
C ASN A 139 12.93 7.10 3.19
N ILE A 140 12.85 6.51 2.02
CA ILE A 140 13.84 6.68 0.94
C ILE A 140 13.43 7.81 -0.02
N PRO A 141 14.17 8.95 -0.07
CA PRO A 141 13.96 9.99 -1.06
C PRO A 141 14.12 9.47 -2.49
N GLY A 142 13.21 9.87 -3.38
CA GLY A 142 13.18 9.44 -4.79
C GLY A 142 12.21 8.29 -5.07
N LEU A 143 11.64 7.65 -4.04
CA LEU A 143 10.58 6.64 -4.19
C LEU A 143 9.20 7.25 -3.94
N LYS A 144 8.19 6.71 -4.63
CA LYS A 144 6.77 6.85 -4.27
C LYS A 144 6.28 5.50 -3.73
N VAL A 145 5.42 5.52 -2.71
CA VAL A 145 4.89 4.31 -2.06
C VAL A 145 3.39 4.42 -1.96
N VAL A 146 2.68 3.49 -2.58
CA VAL A 146 1.21 3.42 -2.58
C VAL A 146 0.73 2.09 -1.98
N THR A 147 -0.41 2.13 -1.30
CA THR A 147 -1.00 1.00 -0.56
C THR A 147 -2.50 0.92 -0.84
N PRO A 148 -2.90 0.42 -2.01
CA PRO A 148 -4.31 0.35 -2.38
C PRO A 148 -5.11 -0.56 -1.42
N SER A 149 -6.30 -0.10 -1.00
CA SER A 149 -7.16 -0.79 -0.04
C SER A 149 -8.41 -1.43 -0.65
N THR A 150 -8.75 -1.06 -1.88
CA THR A 150 -9.94 -1.53 -2.60
C THR A 150 -9.61 -1.92 -4.04
N PRO A 151 -10.46 -2.70 -4.74
CA PRO A 151 -10.29 -2.93 -6.18
C PRO A 151 -10.26 -1.64 -7.01
N TYR A 152 -11.03 -0.63 -6.61
CA TYR A 152 -11.01 0.70 -7.25
C TYR A 152 -9.61 1.34 -7.14
N ASP A 153 -9.05 1.35 -5.95
CA ASP A 153 -7.73 1.93 -5.70
C ASP A 153 -6.62 1.09 -6.35
N ALA A 154 -6.74 -0.23 -6.31
CA ALA A 154 -5.78 -1.16 -6.92
C ALA A 154 -5.61 -0.87 -8.42
N LYS A 155 -6.72 -0.78 -9.16
CA LYS A 155 -6.67 -0.45 -10.58
C LYS A 155 -6.20 0.99 -10.82
N GLY A 156 -6.80 1.96 -10.14
CA GLY A 156 -6.52 3.37 -10.39
C GLY A 156 -5.12 3.81 -10.00
N LEU A 157 -4.61 3.36 -8.83
CA LEU A 157 -3.24 3.68 -8.38
C LEU A 157 -2.18 2.95 -9.20
N LEU A 158 -2.40 1.67 -9.55
CA LEU A 158 -1.43 0.95 -10.38
C LEU A 158 -1.30 1.56 -11.78
N LYS A 159 -2.41 1.99 -12.39
CA LYS A 159 -2.35 2.73 -13.65
C LYS A 159 -1.59 4.05 -13.51
N SER A 160 -1.84 4.80 -12.43
CA SER A 160 -1.10 6.03 -12.14
C SER A 160 0.39 5.76 -11.92
N ALA A 161 0.73 4.67 -11.24
CA ALA A 161 2.12 4.24 -11.01
C ALA A 161 2.84 3.88 -12.32
N ILE A 162 2.18 3.14 -13.23
CA ILE A 162 2.78 2.77 -14.53
C ILE A 162 3.02 4.00 -15.41
N ARG A 163 2.20 5.05 -15.29
CA ARG A 163 2.34 6.30 -16.03
C ARG A 163 3.32 7.29 -15.43
N ASP A 164 3.76 7.05 -14.20
CA ASP A 164 4.71 7.94 -13.51
C ASP A 164 6.12 7.77 -14.08
N ASP A 165 6.88 8.86 -14.13
CA ASP A 165 8.27 8.83 -14.59
C ASP A 165 9.29 8.55 -13.48
N ASP A 166 8.83 8.51 -12.23
CA ASP A 166 9.62 8.14 -11.06
C ASP A 166 9.31 6.70 -10.60
N PRO A 167 10.19 6.06 -9.82
CA PRO A 167 9.95 4.72 -9.28
C PRO A 167 8.78 4.72 -8.30
N VAL A 168 7.81 3.84 -8.53
CA VAL A 168 6.64 3.66 -7.64
C VAL A 168 6.60 2.24 -7.09
N LEU A 169 6.47 2.14 -5.77
CA LEU A 169 6.27 0.89 -5.06
C LEU A 169 4.79 0.72 -4.76
N VAL A 170 4.18 -0.34 -5.30
CA VAL A 170 2.78 -0.70 -5.06
C VAL A 170 2.73 -1.87 -4.09
N MET A 171 2.43 -1.57 -2.83
CA MET A 171 2.40 -2.54 -1.75
C MET A 171 0.99 -3.06 -1.56
N GLU A 172 0.74 -4.25 -2.06
CA GLU A 172 -0.54 -4.95 -2.04
C GLU A 172 -0.64 -5.84 -0.79
N SER A 173 -1.73 -6.57 -0.64
CA SER A 173 -1.82 -7.61 0.38
C SER A 173 -2.40 -8.88 -0.22
N GLU A 174 -1.70 -10.00 -0.04
CA GLU A 174 -2.20 -11.30 -0.51
C GLU A 174 -3.54 -11.70 0.14
N ARG A 175 -3.80 -11.21 1.36
CA ARG A 175 -5.09 -11.39 2.05
C ARG A 175 -6.25 -10.63 1.38
N MET A 176 -5.96 -9.75 0.44
CA MET A 176 -6.95 -8.94 -0.27
C MET A 176 -7.19 -9.39 -1.71
N TYR A 177 -6.36 -10.23 -2.30
CA TYR A 177 -6.48 -10.61 -3.73
C TYR A 177 -7.85 -11.20 -4.11
N GLY A 178 -8.56 -11.82 -3.19
CA GLY A 178 -9.92 -12.33 -3.39
C GLY A 178 -11.04 -11.35 -3.03
N ASP A 179 -10.73 -10.18 -2.47
CA ASP A 179 -11.74 -9.20 -2.08
C ASP A 179 -12.46 -8.63 -3.28
N LYS A 180 -13.76 -8.46 -3.15
CA LYS A 180 -14.61 -7.90 -4.21
C LYS A 180 -14.95 -6.45 -3.91
N GLY A 181 -15.02 -5.65 -4.97
CA GLY A 181 -15.45 -4.26 -4.90
C GLY A 181 -15.89 -3.73 -6.24
N GLU A 182 -16.56 -2.60 -6.22
CA GLU A 182 -17.06 -1.95 -7.43
C GLU A 182 -15.99 -1.09 -8.08
N ILE A 183 -15.91 -1.15 -9.42
CA ILE A 183 -15.08 -0.26 -10.24
C ILE A 183 -15.94 0.34 -11.38
N PRO A 184 -15.55 1.52 -11.91
CA PRO A 184 -16.17 2.08 -13.13
C PRO A 184 -15.93 1.18 -14.34
N ASP A 185 -16.82 1.28 -15.33
CA ASP A 185 -16.68 0.57 -16.61
C ASP A 185 -15.70 1.25 -17.58
N GLY A 186 -15.40 2.50 -17.37
CA GLY A 186 -14.47 3.28 -18.21
C GLY A 186 -13.06 3.38 -17.63
N GLU A 187 -12.21 4.09 -18.36
CA GLU A 187 -10.88 4.45 -17.88
C GLU A 187 -10.96 5.45 -16.73
N TYR A 188 -10.15 5.20 -15.70
CA TYR A 188 -9.95 6.13 -14.60
C TYR A 188 -8.56 5.96 -14.00
N LEU A 189 -8.10 6.99 -13.31
CA LEU A 189 -6.88 7.02 -12.51
C LEU A 189 -7.21 7.44 -11.09
N VAL A 190 -6.44 6.96 -10.14
CA VAL A 190 -6.42 7.48 -8.77
C VAL A 190 -5.11 8.24 -8.59
N PRO A 191 -5.14 9.53 -8.24
CA PRO A 191 -3.93 10.33 -8.13
C PRO A 191 -3.08 9.86 -6.95
N ILE A 192 -1.76 9.74 -7.18
CA ILE A 192 -0.78 9.47 -6.14
C ILE A 192 -0.63 10.72 -5.26
N GLY A 193 -0.59 10.52 -3.94
CA GLY A 193 -0.46 11.61 -2.97
C GLY A 193 -1.78 12.24 -2.51
N VAL A 194 -2.92 11.62 -2.83
CA VAL A 194 -4.25 12.09 -2.42
C VAL A 194 -4.96 11.02 -1.60
N ALA A 195 -5.19 11.31 -0.32
CA ALA A 195 -5.93 10.46 0.59
C ALA A 195 -7.44 10.47 0.29
N HIS A 196 -8.15 9.47 0.78
CA HIS A 196 -9.60 9.34 0.63
C HIS A 196 -10.30 9.32 1.98
N VAL A 197 -11.31 10.19 2.14
CA VAL A 197 -12.23 10.10 3.27
C VAL A 197 -13.24 8.98 2.98
N ALA A 198 -12.89 7.77 3.42
CA ALA A 198 -13.67 6.56 3.18
C ALA A 198 -14.99 6.56 3.95
N ARG A 199 -15.04 7.23 5.11
CA ARG A 199 -16.23 7.45 5.92
C ARG A 199 -16.17 8.82 6.55
N LYS A 200 -17.21 9.62 6.36
CA LYS A 200 -17.35 10.93 7.02
C LYS A 200 -17.74 10.76 8.49
N GLY A 201 -17.21 11.61 9.35
CA GLY A 201 -17.50 11.62 10.78
C GLY A 201 -17.18 12.96 11.44
N THR A 202 -17.50 13.10 12.73
CA THR A 202 -17.39 14.37 13.46
C THR A 202 -16.67 14.27 14.80
N ASP A 203 -16.52 13.06 15.39
CA ASP A 203 -16.15 12.92 16.79
C ASP A 203 -14.70 12.48 16.99
N VAL A 204 -14.16 11.69 16.08
CA VAL A 204 -12.79 11.19 16.08
C VAL A 204 -12.33 10.90 14.65
N THR A 205 -11.06 11.14 14.36
CA THR A 205 -10.42 10.73 13.11
C THR A 205 -9.71 9.39 13.32
N ILE A 206 -9.98 8.43 12.43
CA ILE A 206 -9.23 7.17 12.32
C ILE A 206 -8.49 7.21 10.98
N VAL A 207 -7.16 7.11 11.00
CA VAL A 207 -6.33 7.05 9.81
C VAL A 207 -5.80 5.64 9.63
N SER A 208 -5.85 5.12 8.41
CA SER A 208 -5.30 3.81 8.07
C SER A 208 -4.93 3.71 6.58
N PHE A 209 -4.45 2.56 6.14
CA PHE A 209 -4.08 2.27 4.76
C PHE A 209 -4.06 0.76 4.50
N GLY A 210 -4.04 0.39 3.20
CA GLY A 210 -3.97 -1.01 2.79
C GLY A 210 -5.05 -1.88 3.44
N LYS A 211 -4.71 -3.10 3.83
CA LYS A 211 -5.71 -4.01 4.41
C LYS A 211 -6.23 -3.58 5.79
N MET A 212 -5.49 -2.72 6.52
CA MET A 212 -5.95 -2.21 7.82
C MET A 212 -7.15 -1.28 7.69
N MET A 213 -7.47 -0.81 6.50
CA MET A 213 -8.73 -0.10 6.25
C MET A 213 -9.96 -0.91 6.61
N LYS A 214 -9.94 -2.24 6.42
CA LYS A 214 -11.03 -3.12 6.84
C LYS A 214 -11.23 -3.10 8.36
N VAL A 215 -10.13 -3.10 9.10
CA VAL A 215 -10.15 -3.03 10.58
C VAL A 215 -10.69 -1.68 11.03
N ALA A 216 -10.23 -0.59 10.42
CA ALA A 216 -10.67 0.77 10.75
C ALA A 216 -12.16 0.99 10.46
N LEU A 217 -12.63 0.54 9.29
CA LEU A 217 -14.05 0.65 8.92
C LEU A 217 -14.97 -0.20 9.81
N ALA A 218 -14.58 -1.46 10.09
CA ALA A 218 -15.34 -2.33 11.00
C ALA A 218 -15.42 -1.73 12.42
N ALA A 219 -14.33 -1.16 12.92
CA ALA A 219 -14.34 -0.46 14.21
C ALA A 219 -15.28 0.77 14.18
N ALA A 220 -15.24 1.55 13.10
CA ALA A 220 -16.13 2.73 12.95
C ALA A 220 -17.61 2.35 12.87
N GLU A 221 -17.96 1.21 12.26
CA GLU A 221 -19.33 0.70 12.23
C GLU A 221 -19.83 0.31 13.63
N GLU A 222 -19.01 -0.38 14.42
CA GLU A 222 -19.36 -0.73 15.81
C GLU A 222 -19.47 0.51 16.70
N LEU A 223 -18.54 1.45 16.58
CA LEU A 223 -18.57 2.73 17.30
C LEU A 223 -19.84 3.54 16.99
N GLN A 224 -20.32 3.50 15.75
CA GLN A 224 -21.57 4.16 15.37
C GLN A 224 -22.78 3.62 16.14
N LYS A 225 -22.83 2.33 16.46
CA LYS A 225 -23.90 1.72 17.26
C LYS A 225 -23.89 2.24 18.72
N GLU A 226 -22.73 2.69 19.17
CA GLU A 226 -22.53 3.29 20.49
C GLU A 226 -22.65 4.84 20.49
N GLY A 227 -23.04 5.43 19.34
CA GLY A 227 -23.23 6.87 19.20
C GLY A 227 -21.97 7.66 18.87
N VAL A 228 -20.85 7.01 18.55
CA VAL A 228 -19.58 7.65 18.15
C VAL A 228 -19.47 7.68 16.64
N ASN A 229 -19.40 8.88 16.06
CA ASN A 229 -19.33 9.09 14.62
C ASN A 229 -17.89 9.34 14.16
N ALA A 230 -17.16 8.25 13.89
CA ALA A 230 -15.78 8.31 13.47
C ALA A 230 -15.64 8.67 11.97
N GLU A 231 -14.73 9.60 11.65
CA GLU A 231 -14.24 9.83 10.29
C GLU A 231 -13.08 8.86 10.01
N VAL A 232 -13.14 8.14 8.88
CA VAL A 232 -12.09 7.19 8.50
C VAL A 232 -11.42 7.67 7.22
N ILE A 233 -10.10 7.84 7.30
CA ILE A 233 -9.25 8.27 6.19
C ILE A 233 -8.38 7.11 5.73
N ASP A 234 -8.45 6.80 4.44
CA ASP A 234 -7.53 5.94 3.75
C ASP A 234 -6.40 6.77 3.15
N LEU A 235 -5.18 6.54 3.58
CA LEU A 235 -4.02 7.27 3.06
C LEU A 235 -3.75 7.00 1.58
N ARG A 236 -4.05 5.79 1.07
CA ARG A 236 -3.75 5.36 -0.30
C ARG A 236 -2.27 5.47 -0.68
N THR A 237 -1.66 6.56 -0.30
CA THR A 237 -0.25 6.88 -0.57
C THR A 237 0.48 7.18 0.73
N ILE A 238 1.57 6.46 0.95
CA ILE A 238 2.44 6.67 2.10
C ILE A 238 3.50 7.72 1.78
N ARG A 239 3.99 7.74 0.55
CA ARG A 239 4.91 8.77 0.05
C ARG A 239 4.57 9.14 -1.40
N PRO A 240 4.26 10.43 -1.67
CA PRO A 240 4.07 11.53 -0.70
C PRO A 240 2.82 11.34 0.18
N LEU A 241 2.90 11.76 1.45
CA LEU A 241 1.79 11.67 2.40
C LEU A 241 0.87 12.89 2.29
N ASP A 242 -0.44 12.68 2.15
CA ASP A 242 -1.46 13.74 2.18
C ASP A 242 -1.73 14.22 3.61
N THR A 243 -0.80 15.01 4.13
CA THR A 243 -0.92 15.60 5.47
C THR A 243 -2.11 16.57 5.55
N ALA A 244 -2.43 17.25 4.45
CA ALA A 244 -3.50 18.27 4.45
C ALA A 244 -4.87 17.66 4.76
N THR A 245 -5.21 16.52 4.15
CA THR A 245 -6.46 15.79 4.43
C THR A 245 -6.52 15.33 5.88
N ILE A 246 -5.42 14.81 6.45
CA ILE A 246 -5.37 14.39 7.85
C ILE A 246 -5.59 15.59 8.78
N ILE A 247 -4.90 16.70 8.57
CA ILE A 247 -5.00 17.92 9.38
C ILE A 247 -6.42 18.51 9.31
N ALA A 248 -7.03 18.55 8.12
CA ALA A 248 -8.39 19.04 7.96
C ALA A 248 -9.41 18.21 8.78
N SER A 249 -9.23 16.89 8.83
CA SER A 249 -10.06 16.01 9.64
C SER A 249 -9.83 16.23 11.14
N VAL A 250 -8.56 16.27 11.59
CA VAL A 250 -8.23 16.49 13.00
C VAL A 250 -8.74 17.82 13.51
N ARG A 251 -8.67 18.88 12.72
CA ARG A 251 -9.24 20.20 13.07
C ARG A 251 -10.75 20.17 13.31
N LYS A 252 -11.44 19.23 12.71
CA LYS A 252 -12.89 19.02 12.87
C LYS A 252 -13.22 18.13 14.07
N THR A 253 -12.43 17.06 14.27
CA THR A 253 -12.77 15.97 15.23
C THR A 253 -12.00 16.08 16.54
N ASN A 254 -10.91 16.84 16.59
CA ASN A 254 -10.02 17.08 17.72
C ASN A 254 -9.32 15.83 18.30
N ARG A 255 -9.47 14.66 17.69
CA ARG A 255 -8.95 13.37 18.18
C ARG A 255 -8.46 12.52 17.02
N LEU A 256 -7.37 11.80 17.26
CA LEU A 256 -6.77 10.95 16.23
C LEU A 256 -6.35 9.59 16.77
N VAL A 257 -6.76 8.54 16.08
CA VAL A 257 -6.24 7.16 16.20
C VAL A 257 -5.67 6.73 14.86
N VAL A 258 -4.47 6.16 14.84
CA VAL A 258 -3.84 5.65 13.62
C VAL A 258 -3.73 4.14 13.71
N VAL A 259 -4.21 3.43 12.68
CA VAL A 259 -4.20 1.96 12.59
C VAL A 259 -3.20 1.55 11.53
N ASP A 260 -2.15 0.85 11.92
CA ASP A 260 -1.00 0.55 11.08
C ASP A 260 -0.47 -0.87 11.39
N GLU A 261 -0.28 -1.69 10.36
CA GLU A 261 0.24 -3.04 10.54
C GLU A 261 1.75 -3.09 10.81
N ASN A 262 2.49 -2.02 10.51
CA ASN A 262 3.92 -1.97 10.82
C ASN A 262 4.18 -2.18 12.32
N PHE A 263 5.39 -2.64 12.66
CA PHE A 263 5.88 -2.64 14.04
C PHE A 263 5.83 -1.22 14.62
N PRO A 264 5.68 -1.06 15.96
CA PRO A 264 5.45 0.26 16.55
C PRO A 264 6.63 1.24 16.37
N MET A 265 7.86 0.72 16.35
CA MET A 265 9.04 1.56 16.19
C MET A 265 9.17 2.04 14.73
N VAL A 266 9.29 3.35 14.54
CA VAL A 266 9.49 3.99 13.21
C VAL A 266 8.36 3.66 12.22
N SER A 267 7.15 3.41 12.71
CA SER A 267 5.99 3.11 11.87
C SER A 267 5.47 4.34 11.13
N ILE A 268 4.64 4.14 10.11
CA ILE A 268 3.91 5.22 9.43
C ILE A 268 3.01 5.97 10.42
N ALA A 269 2.42 5.25 11.37
CA ALA A 269 1.64 5.86 12.43
C ALA A 269 2.45 6.86 13.28
N SER A 270 3.76 6.62 13.47
CA SER A 270 4.65 7.55 14.17
C SER A 270 4.85 8.85 13.39
N GLU A 271 5.01 8.76 12.06
CA GLU A 271 5.14 9.92 11.18
C GLU A 271 3.84 10.73 11.12
N VAL A 272 2.70 10.07 11.00
CA VAL A 272 1.38 10.72 11.04
C VAL A 272 1.19 11.45 12.37
N ALA A 273 1.49 10.81 13.49
CA ALA A 273 1.38 11.42 14.82
C ALA A 273 2.28 12.67 14.94
N TYR A 274 3.53 12.60 14.46
CA TYR A 274 4.44 13.75 14.48
C TYR A 274 3.94 14.91 13.62
N ARG A 275 3.44 14.65 12.41
CA ARG A 275 2.91 15.71 11.53
C ARG A 275 1.70 16.39 12.13
N VAL A 276 0.80 15.63 12.73
CA VAL A 276 -0.37 16.21 13.43
C VAL A 276 0.07 16.98 14.67
N GLN A 277 1.01 16.47 15.45
CA GLN A 277 1.62 17.20 16.57
C GLN A 277 2.21 18.52 16.11
N LYS A 278 2.90 18.55 14.97
CA LYS A 278 3.56 19.76 14.45
C LYS A 278 2.56 20.79 13.91
N ASP A 279 1.55 20.35 13.15
CA ASP A 279 0.73 21.24 12.30
C ASP A 279 -0.71 21.42 12.83
N ALA A 280 -1.12 20.66 13.85
CA ALA A 280 -2.46 20.69 14.43
C ALA A 280 -2.50 20.45 15.95
N PHE A 281 -1.41 20.68 16.67
CA PHE A 281 -1.34 20.48 18.12
C PHE A 281 -2.45 21.20 18.89
N ASP A 282 -2.71 22.46 18.54
CA ASP A 282 -3.71 23.30 19.20
C ASP A 282 -5.17 22.81 19.02
N PHE A 283 -5.38 21.83 18.14
CA PHE A 283 -6.68 21.20 17.89
C PHE A 283 -6.85 19.86 18.61
N LEU A 284 -5.80 19.32 19.24
CA LEU A 284 -5.87 18.01 19.87
C LEU A 284 -6.41 18.10 21.30
N ASP A 285 -7.51 17.39 21.57
CA ASP A 285 -8.09 17.23 22.91
C ASP A 285 -7.50 16.03 23.68
N ALA A 286 -6.75 15.18 23.00
CA ALA A 286 -6.13 13.98 23.56
C ALA A 286 -4.83 13.63 22.83
N PRO A 287 -3.92 12.86 23.44
CA PRO A 287 -2.76 12.32 22.75
C PRO A 287 -3.18 11.48 21.54
N VAL A 288 -2.38 11.51 20.46
CA VAL A 288 -2.58 10.63 19.31
C VAL A 288 -2.27 9.19 19.72
N LEU A 289 -3.22 8.27 19.55
CA LEU A 289 -3.00 6.86 19.80
C LEU A 289 -2.69 6.10 18.50
N ARG A 290 -1.79 5.13 18.62
CA ARG A 290 -1.35 4.28 17.52
C ARG A 290 -1.66 2.83 17.82
N ILE A 291 -2.34 2.15 16.90
CA ILE A 291 -2.65 0.72 16.98
C ILE A 291 -1.79 0.00 15.96
N ASN A 292 -0.67 -0.52 16.42
CA ASN A 292 0.30 -1.25 15.63
C ASN A 292 0.22 -2.76 15.86
N GLN A 293 0.88 -3.54 14.99
CA GLN A 293 1.23 -4.93 15.28
C GLN A 293 2.02 -5.00 16.60
N ALA A 294 1.92 -6.11 17.29
CA ALA A 294 2.80 -6.37 18.45
C ALA A 294 4.27 -6.34 17.99
N ASP A 295 5.15 -5.83 18.87
CA ASP A 295 6.60 -5.73 18.58
C ASP A 295 7.28 -7.10 18.65
N THR A 296 6.80 -8.03 17.86
CA THR A 296 7.31 -9.40 17.73
C THR A 296 7.19 -9.88 16.28
N PRO A 297 8.09 -10.74 15.79
CA PRO A 297 7.88 -11.41 14.50
C PRO A 297 6.53 -12.13 14.49
N LEU A 298 5.81 -12.09 13.37
CA LEU A 298 4.46 -12.66 13.28
C LEU A 298 4.51 -14.18 13.47
N PRO A 299 3.74 -14.75 14.44
CA PRO A 299 3.70 -16.18 14.68
C PRO A 299 2.93 -16.93 13.59
N PHE A 300 3.05 -18.27 13.57
CA PHE A 300 2.33 -19.15 12.67
C PHE A 300 0.89 -19.47 13.14
N SER A 301 0.71 -19.59 14.44
CA SER A 301 -0.56 -20.02 15.05
C SER A 301 -1.66 -18.96 14.89
N PRO A 302 -2.86 -19.28 14.36
CA PRO A 302 -3.93 -18.32 14.15
C PRO A 302 -4.32 -17.49 15.39
N PRO A 303 -4.48 -18.07 16.60
CA PRO A 303 -4.78 -17.27 17.78
C PRO A 303 -3.69 -16.25 18.13
N LEU A 304 -2.42 -16.60 17.89
CA LEU A 304 -1.29 -15.69 18.13
C LEU A 304 -1.19 -14.62 17.03
N ILE A 305 -1.53 -14.94 15.77
CA ILE A 305 -1.63 -13.96 14.69
C ILE A 305 -2.69 -12.92 15.05
N GLU A 306 -3.88 -13.36 15.46
CA GLU A 306 -4.98 -12.47 15.85
C GLU A 306 -4.61 -11.57 17.04
N ALA A 307 -3.93 -12.11 18.03
CA ALA A 307 -3.43 -11.35 19.18
C ALA A 307 -2.35 -10.33 18.80
N SER A 308 -1.56 -10.63 17.76
CA SER A 308 -0.45 -9.77 17.33
C SER A 308 -0.90 -8.60 16.45
N LEU A 309 -1.89 -8.80 15.59
CA LEU A 309 -2.31 -7.81 14.61
C LEU A 309 -3.29 -6.78 15.19
N PRO A 310 -3.36 -5.57 14.60
CA PRO A 310 -4.48 -4.66 14.85
C PRO A 310 -5.81 -5.35 14.54
N ASN A 311 -6.80 -5.13 15.42
CA ASN A 311 -8.14 -5.65 15.25
C ASN A 311 -9.20 -4.60 15.68
N PRO A 312 -10.47 -4.74 15.29
CA PRO A 312 -11.49 -3.75 15.61
C PRO A 312 -11.64 -3.45 17.10
N ALA A 313 -11.51 -4.46 17.98
CA ALA A 313 -11.64 -4.27 19.42
C ALA A 313 -10.54 -3.35 19.98
N ARG A 314 -9.29 -3.49 19.53
CA ARG A 314 -8.18 -2.60 19.91
C ARG A 314 -8.39 -1.17 19.42
N VAL A 315 -8.94 -0.99 18.22
CA VAL A 315 -9.26 0.35 17.67
C VAL A 315 -10.38 1.00 18.46
N ILE A 316 -11.47 0.25 18.76
CA ILE A 316 -12.59 0.73 19.58
C ILE A 316 -12.11 1.16 20.97
N ALA A 317 -11.26 0.36 21.61
CA ALA A 317 -10.70 0.71 22.92
C ALA A 317 -9.90 2.01 22.87
N ALA A 318 -9.03 2.19 21.86
CA ALA A 318 -8.26 3.41 21.67
C ALA A 318 -9.13 4.63 21.38
N VAL A 319 -10.19 4.48 20.57
CA VAL A 319 -11.15 5.56 20.32
C VAL A 319 -11.84 5.97 21.62
N LYS A 320 -12.31 5.00 22.40
CA LYS A 320 -12.95 5.28 23.70
C LYS A 320 -11.99 5.97 24.67
N GLU A 321 -10.70 5.62 24.65
CA GLU A 321 -9.66 6.25 25.47
C GLU A 321 -9.47 7.71 25.09
N VAL A 322 -9.25 8.05 23.79
CA VAL A 322 -9.07 9.45 23.36
C VAL A 322 -10.35 10.28 23.49
N MET A 323 -11.50 9.66 23.60
CA MET A 323 -12.78 10.32 23.86
C MET A 323 -13.15 10.41 25.36
N TYR A 324 -12.29 9.89 26.24
CA TYR A 324 -12.53 9.83 27.69
C TYR A 324 -13.83 9.09 28.08
N LEU A 325 -14.22 8.10 27.30
CA LEU A 325 -15.41 7.26 27.55
C LEU A 325 -15.10 6.05 28.44
N VAL A 326 -13.84 5.76 28.70
CA VAL A 326 -13.37 4.72 29.65
C VAL A 326 -12.72 5.42 30.83
N LYS A 327 -13.07 4.99 32.04
CA LYS A 327 -12.46 5.47 33.28
C LYS A 327 -11.26 4.60 33.64
#